data_d66768d0058d30c559e64d5ff2509bab
#
_entry.id   d66768d0058d30c559e64d5ff2509bab
#
_cell.length_a   1.000
_cell.length_b   1.000
_cell.length_c   1.000
_cell.angle_alpha   90.00
_cell.angle_beta   90.00
_cell.angle_gamma   90.00
#
_symmetry.space_group_name_H-M   'P 1'
#
loop_
_entity.id
_entity.type
_entity.pdbx_description
1 polymer ?
#
loop_
_entity_poly.entity_id
_entity_poly.type
_entity_poly.pdbx_seq_one_letter_code
_entity_poly.pdbx_strand_id
1 'polypeptide(L)'
;MDRQMQIEFLSDHYRNPRGRGPLPGADVVLPGGNPGCGDVVTIYLKGDGQGGIDQVQFEGEGCTISQAAASVLMELVAAGQLDAESILAMDGTDMMDILGRELVASRPKCATLALGTLKTALRQYRRKLALERASQEDRPGGGL
;
A
#
# COMPACT_ATOMS: atom_id res chain seq x y z
N MET A 1 5.52 12.81 -18.57
CA MET A 1 5.99 13.94 -17.73
C MET A 1 7.47 14.17 -17.94
N ASP A 2 7.90 15.41 -18.06
CA ASP A 2 9.31 15.72 -18.05
C ASP A 2 9.87 15.67 -16.62
N ARG A 3 11.18 15.82 -16.47
CA ARG A 3 11.83 15.70 -15.16
C ARG A 3 11.31 16.72 -14.15
N GLN A 4 11.12 17.97 -14.58
CA GLN A 4 10.63 19.01 -13.69
C GLN A 4 9.22 18.71 -13.18
N MET A 5 8.35 18.24 -14.06
CA MET A 5 7.00 17.84 -13.68
C MET A 5 7.01 16.64 -12.74
N GLN A 6 7.92 15.69 -12.95
CA GLN A 6 8.09 14.56 -12.04
C GLN A 6 8.54 15.00 -10.66
N ILE A 7 9.49 15.93 -10.58
CA ILE A 7 9.97 16.48 -9.30
C ILE A 7 8.81 17.18 -8.57
N GLU A 8 8.05 17.99 -9.28
CA GLU A 8 6.91 18.71 -8.70
C GLU A 8 5.83 17.75 -8.23
N PHE A 9 5.58 16.69 -8.98
CA PHE A 9 4.62 15.64 -8.64
C PHE A 9 5.01 14.96 -7.31
N LEU A 10 6.25 14.54 -7.17
CA LEU A 10 6.72 13.90 -5.94
C LEU A 10 6.73 14.88 -4.76
N SER A 11 7.16 16.13 -5.00
CA SER A 11 7.16 17.15 -3.97
C SER A 11 5.76 17.44 -3.45
N ASP A 12 4.78 17.51 -4.34
CA ASP A 12 3.39 17.72 -3.96
C ASP A 12 2.87 16.58 -3.09
N HIS A 13 3.14 15.34 -3.48
CA HIS A 13 2.73 14.18 -2.70
C HIS A 13 3.41 14.13 -1.32
N TYR A 14 4.64 14.58 -1.23
CA TYR A 14 5.33 14.65 0.05
C TYR A 14 4.75 15.74 0.96
N ARG A 15 4.47 16.91 0.41
CA ARG A 15 3.95 18.05 1.17
C ARG A 15 2.48 17.90 1.53
N ASN A 16 1.72 17.29 0.64
CA ASN A 16 0.27 17.12 0.76
C ASN A 16 -0.08 15.65 0.58
N PRO A 17 0.32 14.78 1.53
CA PRO A 17 0.12 13.35 1.35
C PRO A 17 -1.36 12.97 1.34
N ARG A 18 -1.73 12.12 0.38
CA ARG A 18 -3.07 11.57 0.25
C ARG A 18 -3.15 10.29 1.05
N GLY A 19 -4.26 10.10 1.73
CA GLY A 19 -4.48 8.88 2.50
C GLY A 19 -3.58 8.73 3.72
N ARG A 20 -3.08 9.83 4.27
CA ARG A 20 -2.24 9.77 5.48
C ARG A 20 -3.12 9.84 6.72
N GLY A 21 -2.85 8.94 7.64
CA GLY A 21 -3.53 8.87 8.92
C GLY A 21 -3.98 7.44 9.23
N PRO A 22 -4.37 7.18 10.48
CA PRO A 22 -4.89 5.87 10.85
C PRO A 22 -6.27 5.63 10.23
N LEU A 23 -6.62 4.36 10.06
CA LEU A 23 -7.92 3.95 9.56
C LEU A 23 -8.59 3.10 10.63
N PRO A 24 -9.55 3.67 11.40
CA PRO A 24 -10.29 2.89 12.38
C PRO A 24 -11.06 1.76 11.71
N GLY A 25 -11.07 0.59 12.33
CA GLY A 25 -11.75 -0.57 11.77
C GLY A 25 -11.01 -1.29 10.67
N ALA A 26 -9.71 -1.01 10.49
CA ALA A 26 -8.90 -1.71 9.49
C ALA A 26 -8.84 -3.20 9.79
N ASP A 27 -8.90 -4.01 8.74
CA ASP A 27 -8.75 -5.47 8.85
C ASP A 27 -7.30 -5.87 9.07
N VAL A 28 -6.38 -5.09 8.50
CA VAL A 28 -4.94 -5.32 8.63
C VAL A 28 -4.26 -3.99 8.91
N VAL A 29 -3.36 -3.98 9.89
CA VAL A 29 -2.45 -2.88 10.16
C VAL A 29 -1.05 -3.48 10.10
N LEU A 30 -0.26 -3.08 9.12
CA LEU A 30 1.03 -3.69 8.88
C LEU A 30 2.13 -2.65 8.77
N PRO A 31 3.09 -2.63 9.70
CA PRO A 31 4.27 -1.79 9.53
C PRO A 31 5.25 -2.45 8.56
N GLY A 32 5.77 -1.65 7.65
CA GLY A 32 6.87 -2.03 6.78
C GLY A 32 8.05 -1.12 7.05
N GLY A 33 9.23 -1.68 7.13
CA GLY A 33 10.43 -0.92 7.44
C GLY A 33 11.57 -1.28 6.52
N ASN A 34 12.50 -0.33 6.43
CA ASN A 34 13.74 -0.50 5.70
C ASN A 34 14.87 -0.37 6.73
N PRO A 35 15.31 -1.49 7.34
CA PRO A 35 16.31 -1.44 8.40
C PRO A 35 17.58 -0.74 7.94
N GLY A 36 18.11 0.15 8.76
CA GLY A 36 19.32 0.90 8.46
C GLY A 36 19.07 2.23 7.75
N CYS A 37 17.87 2.46 7.20
CA CYS A 37 17.53 3.72 6.53
C CYS A 37 16.54 4.58 7.32
N GLY A 38 15.92 4.04 8.35
CA GLY A 38 14.96 4.78 9.17
C GLY A 38 13.61 5.01 8.50
N ASP A 39 13.39 4.44 7.31
CA ASP A 39 12.09 4.54 6.64
C ASP A 39 11.11 3.53 7.22
N VAL A 40 9.92 4.01 7.56
CA VAL A 40 8.82 3.17 8.03
C VAL A 40 7.54 3.62 7.34
N VAL A 41 6.79 2.66 6.85
CA VAL A 41 5.44 2.91 6.31
C VAL A 41 4.51 1.89 6.93
N THR A 42 3.49 2.35 7.63
CA THR A 42 2.46 1.49 8.19
C THR A 42 1.23 1.59 7.30
N ILE A 43 0.77 0.45 6.80
CA ILE A 43 -0.43 0.38 5.94
C ILE A 43 -1.61 -0.07 6.78
N TYR A 44 -2.71 0.68 6.68
CA TYR A 44 -4.00 0.34 7.25
C TYR A 44 -4.91 -0.07 6.11
N LEU A 45 -5.36 -1.31 6.11
CA LEU A 45 -6.17 -1.86 5.03
C LEU A 45 -7.52 -2.33 5.55
N LYS A 46 -8.58 -1.80 4.94
CA LYS A 46 -9.93 -2.31 5.15
C LYS A 46 -10.38 -2.99 3.88
N GLY A 47 -10.72 -4.27 3.98
CA GLY A 47 -11.16 -5.05 2.83
C GLY A 47 -12.64 -4.88 2.56
N ASP A 48 -13.07 -5.28 1.37
CA ASP A 48 -14.47 -5.22 0.95
C ASP A 48 -15.26 -6.49 1.28
N GLY A 49 -14.65 -7.43 1.98
CA GLY A 49 -15.26 -8.72 2.31
C GLY A 49 -15.16 -9.74 1.19
N GLN A 50 -14.59 -9.38 0.04
CA GLN A 50 -14.50 -10.21 -1.15
C GLN A 50 -13.06 -10.43 -1.61
N GLY A 51 -12.10 -10.01 -0.80
CA GLY A 51 -10.68 -10.09 -1.16
C GLY A 51 -10.14 -8.84 -1.83
N GLY A 52 -10.97 -7.82 -2.01
CA GLY A 52 -10.58 -6.53 -2.56
C GLY A 52 -10.39 -5.47 -1.48
N ILE A 53 -10.13 -4.25 -1.92
CA ILE A 53 -9.86 -3.11 -1.03
C ILE A 53 -11.08 -2.21 -0.96
N ASP A 54 -11.57 -1.94 0.25
CA ASP A 54 -12.57 -0.91 0.49
C ASP A 54 -11.88 0.43 0.75
N GLN A 55 -10.96 0.45 1.70
CA GLN A 55 -10.20 1.66 2.04
C GLN A 55 -8.78 1.29 2.42
N VAL A 56 -7.85 2.21 2.14
CA VAL A 56 -6.47 2.07 2.57
C VAL A 56 -5.92 3.43 2.96
N GLN A 57 -5.14 3.46 4.02
CA GLN A 57 -4.43 4.65 4.49
C GLN A 57 -3.04 4.25 4.95
N PHE A 58 -2.18 5.25 5.18
CA PHE A 58 -0.84 4.99 5.68
C PHE A 58 -0.42 6.01 6.71
N GLU A 59 0.51 5.61 7.53
CA GLU A 59 1.31 6.51 8.34
C GLU A 59 2.77 6.15 8.10
N GLY A 60 3.67 7.09 8.31
CA GLY A 60 5.06 6.77 8.10
C GLY A 60 6.00 7.90 8.41
N GLU A 61 7.26 7.54 8.50
CA GLU A 61 8.38 8.46 8.68
C GLU A 61 9.51 8.01 7.77
N GLY A 62 10.35 8.95 7.37
CA GLY A 62 11.49 8.62 6.53
C GLY A 62 11.70 9.64 5.43
N CYS A 63 12.36 9.19 4.36
CA CYS A 63 12.75 10.09 3.29
C CYS A 63 11.54 10.53 2.44
N THR A 64 11.78 11.60 1.69
CA THR A 64 10.77 12.16 0.78
C THR A 64 10.22 11.11 -0.17
N ILE A 65 11.08 10.25 -0.70
CA ILE A 65 10.67 9.25 -1.70
C ILE A 65 9.74 8.21 -1.11
N SER A 66 10.05 7.67 0.08
CA SER A 66 9.19 6.65 0.69
C SER A 66 7.81 7.20 1.05
N GLN A 67 7.75 8.42 1.54
CA GLN A 67 6.48 9.04 1.93
C GLN A 67 5.66 9.46 0.70
N ALA A 68 6.31 10.04 -0.32
CA ALA A 68 5.64 10.38 -1.56
C ALA A 68 5.10 9.14 -2.29
N ALA A 69 5.88 8.06 -2.30
CA ALA A 69 5.45 6.80 -2.92
C ALA A 69 4.19 6.25 -2.25
N ALA A 70 4.14 6.27 -0.92
CA ALA A 70 2.95 5.83 -0.19
C ALA A 70 1.74 6.68 -0.57
N SER A 71 1.90 8.01 -0.60
CA SER A 71 0.84 8.94 -0.98
C SER A 71 0.33 8.67 -2.40
N VAL A 72 1.23 8.44 -3.36
CA VAL A 72 0.86 8.12 -4.74
C VAL A 72 0.01 6.86 -4.79
N LEU A 73 0.42 5.81 -4.08
CA LEU A 73 -0.35 4.56 -4.03
C LEU A 73 -1.74 4.78 -3.46
N MET A 74 -1.86 5.53 -2.37
CA MET A 74 -3.16 5.78 -1.75
C MET A 74 -4.09 6.52 -2.71
N GLU A 75 -3.56 7.50 -3.44
CA GLU A 75 -4.35 8.25 -4.42
C GLU A 75 -4.83 7.37 -5.57
N LEU A 76 -3.96 6.52 -6.10
CA LEU A 76 -4.31 5.62 -7.21
C LEU A 76 -5.39 4.61 -6.80
N VAL A 77 -5.30 4.10 -5.58
CA VAL A 77 -6.32 3.17 -5.05
C VAL A 77 -7.65 3.92 -4.84
N ALA A 78 -7.60 5.09 -4.23
CA ALA A 78 -8.81 5.88 -3.97
C ALA A 78 -9.51 6.32 -5.26
N ALA A 79 -8.74 6.58 -6.31
CA ALA A 79 -9.27 6.97 -7.62
C ALA A 79 -9.80 5.77 -8.43
N GLY A 80 -9.65 4.55 -7.92
CA GLY A 80 -10.08 3.36 -8.64
C GLY A 80 -9.16 2.93 -9.77
N GLN A 81 -7.96 3.51 -9.86
CA GLN A 81 -6.99 3.17 -10.90
C GLN A 81 -6.19 1.92 -10.57
N LEU A 82 -6.07 1.59 -9.29
CA LEU A 82 -5.44 0.35 -8.84
C LEU A 82 -6.40 -0.40 -7.93
N ASP A 83 -6.69 -1.64 -8.28
CA ASP A 83 -7.44 -2.56 -7.43
C ASP A 83 -6.48 -3.61 -6.82
N ALA A 84 -7.02 -4.53 -6.02
CA ALA A 84 -6.22 -5.56 -5.37
C ALA A 84 -5.42 -6.40 -6.38
N GLU A 85 -6.04 -6.78 -7.48
CA GLU A 85 -5.38 -7.60 -8.50
C GLU A 85 -4.24 -6.86 -9.17
N SER A 86 -4.47 -5.58 -9.51
CA SER A 86 -3.43 -4.72 -10.11
C SER A 86 -2.24 -4.58 -9.16
N ILE A 87 -2.51 -4.34 -7.88
CA ILE A 87 -1.47 -4.16 -6.87
C ILE A 87 -0.65 -5.45 -6.72
N LEU A 88 -1.31 -6.59 -6.65
CA LEU A 88 -0.60 -7.87 -6.49
C LEU A 88 0.22 -8.23 -7.73
N ALA A 89 -0.18 -7.75 -8.90
CA ALA A 89 0.55 -7.96 -10.15
C ALA A 89 1.71 -7.00 -10.35
N MET A 90 1.73 -5.86 -9.65
CA MET A 90 2.80 -4.87 -9.79
C MET A 90 4.10 -5.37 -9.18
N ASP A 91 5.22 -5.05 -9.83
CA ASP A 91 6.53 -5.25 -9.26
C ASP A 91 7.19 -3.91 -8.91
N GLY A 92 8.40 -3.98 -8.34
CA GLY A 92 9.12 -2.76 -7.96
C GLY A 92 9.41 -1.83 -9.14
N THR A 93 9.66 -2.40 -10.32
CA THR A 93 9.92 -1.63 -11.52
C THR A 93 8.69 -0.82 -11.94
N ASP A 94 7.51 -1.43 -11.88
CA ASP A 94 6.26 -0.74 -12.17
C ASP A 94 6.09 0.47 -11.25
N MET A 95 6.37 0.29 -9.98
CA MET A 95 6.25 1.39 -9.01
C MET A 95 7.25 2.50 -9.31
N MET A 96 8.49 2.14 -9.63
CA MET A 96 9.53 3.12 -9.96
C MET A 96 9.14 3.92 -11.21
N ASP A 97 8.52 3.28 -12.20
CA ASP A 97 8.05 3.96 -13.40
C ASP A 97 6.96 4.98 -13.08
N ILE A 98 6.06 4.66 -12.18
CA ILE A 98 5.01 5.58 -11.76
C ILE A 98 5.61 6.83 -11.11
N LEU A 99 6.65 6.65 -10.29
CA LEU A 99 7.31 7.75 -9.58
C LEU A 99 8.28 8.55 -10.44
N GLY A 100 8.73 7.99 -11.56
CA GLY A 100 9.79 8.55 -12.37
C GLY A 100 11.08 7.77 -12.13
N ARG A 101 11.34 6.76 -12.94
CA ARG A 101 12.43 5.80 -12.72
C ARG A 101 13.78 6.46 -12.46
N GLU A 102 14.13 7.49 -13.24
CA GLU A 102 15.41 8.16 -13.10
C GLU A 102 15.53 8.91 -11.76
N LEU A 103 14.43 9.49 -11.28
CA LEU A 103 14.45 10.24 -10.04
C LEU A 103 14.64 9.37 -8.81
N VAL A 104 14.15 8.12 -8.86
CA VAL A 104 14.17 7.22 -7.70
C VAL A 104 15.17 6.09 -7.84
N ALA A 105 15.94 6.07 -8.93
CA ALA A 105 16.86 4.98 -9.23
C ALA A 105 17.93 4.75 -8.15
N SER A 106 18.34 5.80 -7.44
CA SER A 106 19.33 5.69 -6.36
C SER A 106 18.72 5.17 -5.05
N ARG A 107 17.41 5.12 -4.95
CA ARG A 107 16.70 4.70 -3.73
C ARG A 107 15.54 3.74 -4.04
N PRO A 108 15.84 2.60 -4.69
CA PRO A 108 14.77 1.68 -5.10
C PRO A 108 14.02 1.09 -3.91
N LYS A 109 14.68 0.85 -2.79
CA LYS A 109 14.03 0.31 -1.59
C LYS A 109 13.04 1.30 -1.01
N CYS A 110 13.39 2.59 -0.98
CA CYS A 110 12.47 3.63 -0.52
C CYS A 110 11.27 3.76 -1.46
N ALA A 111 11.52 3.70 -2.77
CA ALA A 111 10.48 3.84 -3.79
C ALA A 111 9.45 2.69 -3.74
N THR A 112 9.86 1.50 -3.33
CA THR A 112 9.03 0.31 -3.37
C THR A 112 8.54 -0.16 -2.00
N LEU A 113 8.90 0.53 -0.93
CA LEU A 113 8.55 0.12 0.43
C LEU A 113 7.03 0.06 0.63
N ALA A 114 6.31 1.09 0.25
CA ALA A 114 4.86 1.15 0.44
C ALA A 114 4.16 0.07 -0.39
N LEU A 115 4.58 -0.14 -1.62
CA LEU A 115 3.99 -1.18 -2.47
C LEU A 115 4.20 -2.56 -1.87
N GLY A 116 5.42 -2.87 -1.43
CA GLY A 116 5.73 -4.15 -0.81
C GLY A 116 4.91 -4.39 0.45
N THR A 117 4.76 -3.36 1.28
CA THR A 117 3.97 -3.44 2.50
C THR A 117 2.49 -3.64 2.18
N LEU A 118 1.96 -2.92 1.21
CA LEU A 118 0.56 -3.05 0.78
C LEU A 118 0.29 -4.44 0.20
N LYS A 119 1.19 -4.98 -0.61
CA LYS A 119 1.05 -6.34 -1.15
C LYS A 119 0.99 -7.37 -0.03
N THR A 120 1.85 -7.24 0.97
CA THR A 120 1.85 -8.14 2.12
C THR A 120 0.56 -8.00 2.93
N ALA A 121 0.09 -6.78 3.14
CA ALA A 121 -1.17 -6.53 3.84
C ALA A 121 -2.36 -7.17 3.11
N LEU A 122 -2.40 -7.08 1.78
CA LEU A 122 -3.43 -7.71 0.96
C LEU A 122 -3.41 -9.23 1.09
N ARG A 123 -2.22 -9.82 1.08
CA ARG A 123 -2.08 -11.28 1.25
C ARG A 123 -2.55 -11.72 2.63
N GLN A 124 -2.22 -10.95 3.67
CA GLN A 124 -2.67 -11.23 5.03
C GLN A 124 -4.20 -11.11 5.14
N TYR A 125 -4.78 -10.10 4.52
CA TYR A 125 -6.22 -9.91 4.51
C TYR A 125 -6.92 -11.10 3.85
N ARG A 126 -6.45 -11.50 2.67
CA ARG A 126 -7.04 -12.63 1.93
C ARG A 126 -6.90 -13.94 2.68
N ARG A 127 -5.77 -14.13 3.35
CA ARG A 127 -5.55 -15.31 4.20
C ARG A 127 -6.50 -15.33 5.38
N LYS A 128 -6.65 -14.21 6.06
CA LYS A 128 -7.59 -14.05 7.17
C LYS A 128 -9.02 -14.37 6.72
N LEU A 129 -9.41 -13.83 5.57
CA LEU A 129 -10.74 -14.05 5.01
C LEU A 129 -10.97 -15.53 4.67
N ALA A 130 -9.99 -16.18 4.08
CA ALA A 130 -10.06 -17.61 3.76
C ALA A 130 -10.19 -18.47 5.02
N LEU A 131 -9.44 -18.14 6.07
CA LEU A 131 -9.50 -18.85 7.34
C LEU A 131 -10.85 -18.67 8.02
N GLU A 132 -11.41 -17.49 7.98
CA GLU A 132 -12.75 -17.22 8.54
C GLU A 132 -13.83 -18.01 7.80
N ARG A 133 -13.74 -18.06 6.46
CA ARG A 133 -14.68 -18.85 5.64
C ARG A 133 -14.56 -20.32 5.92
N ALA A 134 -13.36 -20.85 6.02
CA ALA A 134 -13.12 -22.24 6.34
C ALA A 134 -13.67 -22.61 7.73
N SER A 135 -13.46 -21.72 8.71
CA SER A 135 -13.98 -21.90 10.06
C SER A 135 -15.50 -21.95 10.08
N GLN A 136 -16.17 -21.13 9.27
CA GLN A 136 -17.62 -21.14 9.16
C GLN A 136 -18.14 -22.41 8.51
N GLU A 137 -17.46 -22.90 7.49
CA GLU A 137 -17.84 -24.16 6.80
C GLU A 137 -17.70 -25.38 7.72
N ASP A 138 -16.68 -25.36 8.58
CA ASP A 138 -16.39 -26.46 9.50
C ASP A 138 -17.19 -26.41 10.80
N ARG A 139 -18.08 -25.46 10.94
CA ARG A 139 -18.88 -25.31 12.17
C ARG A 139 -19.92 -26.43 12.31
N PRO A 140 -19.79 -27.31 13.30
CA PRO A 140 -20.79 -28.38 13.49
C PRO A 140 -22.18 -27.82 13.78
N GLY A 141 -22.27 -26.75 14.56
CA GLY A 141 -23.53 -26.11 14.89
C GLY A 141 -24.23 -25.45 13.71
N GLY A 142 -23.48 -25.07 12.70
CA GLY A 142 -24.03 -24.49 11.48
C GLY A 142 -24.74 -25.51 10.60
N GLY A 143 -24.43 -26.77 10.80
CA GLY A 143 -25.05 -27.88 10.09
C GLY A 143 -26.29 -28.44 10.74
N LEU A 144 -26.69 -27.85 11.84
CA LEU A 144 -27.84 -28.36 12.60
C LEU A 144 -29.00 -27.42 12.58
#